data_7cd23f0f46f49d2d6211c71a6262bc22
#
_entry.id   7cd23f0f46f49d2d6211c71a6262bc22
#
_cell.length_a   1.000
_cell.length_b   1.000
_cell.length_c   1.000
_cell.angle_alpha   90.00
_cell.angle_beta   90.00
_cell.angle_gamma   90.00
#
_symmetry.space_group_name_H-M   'P 1'
#
loop_
_entity.id
_entity.type
_entity.pdbx_description
1 polymer ?
#
loop_
_entity_poly.entity_id
_entity_poly.type
_entity_poly.pdbx_seq_one_letter_code
_entity_poly.pdbx_strand_id
1 'polypeptide(L)'
;MKLIRHHHDNQKPRLQMLDDYYQGFNSKIIDPSNRRQENGKADHRAVHSFGKYIADFQTSFSVGNAINVKHDEDERLDEIQDANDYDSINNELFLDATRYGRAYEYIYRGNDDIEHSVVFDPLETFVIYGLQVDPQPIMAVRYHLIEVLGDNNQLMSKYRIETWTADKYTLYQPTNMDSQMIVDKQETIFAFPVIEYKNNRFRIGDFENVIPLIDLYDAAQSDTANYMTDLNDAMLVIKGDIDTLLQGSSMMQGIDPNDEDQAKKMAKNKLDMLKSMKDANMLLLKSGYTANGQQTNVDAGYIHKEYDVNGTESYKSRLAHDIHKFSHTPDLTDENFAGNSSGVAMQYKVLGTIELAATKRKQFQKGLFERYEIIAQLEKKASDRLVTDPRSLEFTFRDNMPTDDVSTISEVVKAGAQVPQEYLYQFLPNVEDPTAITEQLAEERSEQIKQSRVNYGVATDKELNDDGSQTTETE
;
A
#
# COMPACT_ATOMS: atom_id res chain seq x y z
N MET A 1 -13.15 -1.46 28.39
CA MET A 1 -12.09 -0.42 28.55
C MET A 1 -10.67 -0.97 28.62
N LYS A 2 -10.29 -1.92 29.50
CA LYS A 2 -8.89 -2.42 29.60
C LYS A 2 -8.32 -2.94 28.28
N LEU A 3 -9.11 -3.70 27.51
CA LEU A 3 -8.69 -4.23 26.20
C LEU A 3 -8.58 -3.14 25.14
N ILE A 4 -9.49 -2.16 25.16
CA ILE A 4 -9.41 -0.98 24.28
C ILE A 4 -8.16 -0.19 24.56
N ARG A 5 -7.87 0.09 25.84
CA ARG A 5 -6.64 0.78 26.24
C ARG A 5 -5.39 -0.02 25.83
N HIS A 6 -5.40 -1.34 26.01
CA HIS A 6 -4.29 -2.18 25.56
C HIS A 6 -4.07 -2.10 24.05
N HIS A 7 -5.13 -2.11 23.24
CA HIS A 7 -5.04 -1.93 21.78
C HIS A 7 -4.52 -0.52 21.45
N HIS A 8 -5.10 0.52 22.07
CA HIS A 8 -4.75 1.92 21.84
C HIS A 8 -3.27 2.21 22.16
N ASP A 9 -2.76 1.69 23.29
CA ASP A 9 -1.42 2.03 23.76
C ASP A 9 -0.32 1.14 23.16
N ASN A 10 -0.64 -0.10 22.73
CA ASN A 10 0.36 -1.07 22.28
C ASN A 10 0.27 -1.42 20.79
N GLN A 11 -0.95 -1.47 20.22
CA GLN A 11 -1.11 -1.88 18.82
C GLN A 11 -1.32 -0.69 17.88
N LYS A 12 -2.16 0.27 18.25
CA LYS A 12 -2.46 1.44 17.43
C LYS A 12 -1.20 2.24 17.04
N PRO A 13 -0.19 2.48 17.91
CA PRO A 13 1.03 3.19 17.50
C PRO A 13 1.81 2.48 16.38
N ARG A 14 1.86 1.13 16.41
CA ARG A 14 2.47 0.37 15.31
C ARG A 14 1.67 0.49 14.02
N LEU A 15 0.35 0.36 14.08
CA LEU A 15 -0.52 0.48 12.93
C LEU A 15 -0.47 1.90 12.34
N GLN A 16 -0.44 2.93 13.20
CA GLN A 16 -0.29 4.33 12.78
C GLN A 16 1.05 4.56 12.09
N MET A 17 2.14 4.01 12.61
CA MET A 17 3.44 4.07 11.96
C MET A 17 3.39 3.44 10.55
N LEU A 18 2.74 2.29 10.38
CA LEU A 18 2.58 1.66 9.07
C LEU A 18 1.74 2.52 8.12
N ASP A 19 0.69 3.15 8.62
CA ASP A 19 -0.11 4.10 7.85
C ASP A 19 0.72 5.31 7.41
N ASP A 20 1.49 5.90 8.32
CA ASP A 20 2.38 7.03 8.04
C ASP A 20 3.36 6.69 6.90
N TYR A 21 4.04 5.53 6.96
CA TYR A 21 4.95 5.09 5.90
C TYR A 21 4.25 4.83 4.57
N TYR A 22 3.01 4.34 4.59
CA TYR A 22 2.20 4.18 3.38
C TYR A 22 1.83 5.54 2.79
N GLN A 23 1.47 6.51 3.61
CA GLN A 23 1.13 7.88 3.16
C GLN A 23 2.35 8.72 2.78
N GLY A 24 3.57 8.23 2.96
CA GLY A 24 4.80 8.94 2.68
C GLY A 24 5.27 9.86 3.81
N PHE A 25 4.83 9.59 5.03
CA PHE A 25 5.31 10.29 6.23
C PHE A 25 6.32 9.43 6.97
N ASN A 26 7.61 9.70 6.77
CA ASN A 26 8.67 9.10 7.57
C ASN A 26 9.02 10.04 8.73
N SER A 27 8.46 9.79 9.91
CA SER A 27 8.65 10.63 11.10
C SER A 27 10.12 10.79 11.50
N LYS A 28 10.95 9.77 11.28
CA LYS A 28 12.39 9.84 11.58
C LYS A 28 13.11 10.89 10.74
N ILE A 29 12.62 11.14 9.53
CA ILE A 29 13.20 12.12 8.61
C ILE A 29 12.52 13.48 8.76
N ILE A 30 11.19 13.51 8.89
CA ILE A 30 10.41 14.75 8.85
C ILE A 30 10.36 15.45 10.22
N ASP A 31 10.51 14.71 11.34
CA ASP A 31 10.37 15.25 12.68
C ASP A 31 11.28 16.47 12.88
N PRO A 32 10.72 17.62 13.29
CA PRO A 32 11.47 18.84 13.55
C PRO A 32 12.60 18.67 14.57
N SER A 33 12.49 17.74 15.52
CA SER A 33 13.52 17.46 16.52
C SER A 33 14.79 16.85 15.91
N ASN A 34 14.68 16.20 14.76
CA ASN A 34 15.80 15.59 14.02
C ASN A 34 16.47 16.56 13.04
N ARG A 35 16.08 17.84 13.02
CA ARG A 35 16.65 18.84 12.12
C ARG A 35 18.09 19.18 12.46
N ARG A 36 18.85 19.56 11.43
CA ARG A 36 20.14 20.17 11.62
C ARG A 36 19.99 21.46 12.41
N GLN A 37 20.77 21.60 13.51
CA GLN A 37 20.73 22.78 14.37
C GLN A 37 21.70 23.87 13.94
N GLU A 38 22.47 23.67 12.87
CA GLU A 38 23.44 24.63 12.35
C GLU A 38 22.71 25.73 11.57
N ASN A 39 22.75 26.96 12.07
CA ASN A 39 22.18 28.11 11.40
C ASN A 39 22.87 28.32 10.03
N GLY A 40 22.08 28.50 8.98
CA GLY A 40 22.55 28.77 7.63
C GLY A 40 22.92 27.54 6.80
N LYS A 41 22.79 26.33 7.35
CA LYS A 41 22.95 25.07 6.61
C LYS A 41 21.65 24.59 5.99
N ALA A 42 21.76 23.93 4.85
CA ALA A 42 20.62 23.27 4.22
C ALA A 42 20.06 22.14 5.10
N ASP A 43 18.74 22.02 5.17
CA ASP A 43 18.04 20.96 5.89
C ASP A 43 16.93 20.37 5.00
N HIS A 44 17.34 19.77 3.87
CA HIS A 44 16.45 19.04 2.98
C HIS A 44 16.05 17.71 3.61
N ARG A 45 14.79 17.34 3.43
CA ARG A 45 14.19 16.13 3.95
C ARG A 45 13.54 15.37 2.80
N ALA A 46 14.18 14.32 2.34
CA ALA A 46 13.68 13.47 1.27
C ALA A 46 13.01 12.25 1.86
N VAL A 47 11.75 12.02 1.49
CA VAL A 47 10.99 10.84 1.87
C VAL A 47 10.50 10.15 0.61
N HIS A 48 10.65 8.83 0.56
CA HIS A 48 10.26 8.00 -0.56
C HIS A 48 9.16 7.03 -0.14
N SER A 49 8.07 7.01 -0.89
CA SER A 49 6.88 6.20 -0.57
C SER A 49 7.05 4.73 -0.96
N PHE A 50 8.14 4.08 -0.52
CA PHE A 50 8.34 2.64 -0.76
C PHE A 50 7.22 1.80 -0.14
N GLY A 51 6.72 2.19 1.06
CA GLY A 51 5.61 1.49 1.71
C GLY A 51 4.37 1.45 0.82
N LYS A 52 4.04 2.60 0.18
CA LYS A 52 2.94 2.68 -0.77
C LYS A 52 3.19 1.84 -2.02
N TYR A 53 4.37 1.97 -2.63
CA TYR A 53 4.72 1.20 -3.83
C TYR A 53 4.59 -0.30 -3.60
N ILE A 54 5.12 -0.82 -2.48
CA ILE A 54 5.07 -2.23 -2.13
C ILE A 54 3.62 -2.68 -1.90
N ALA A 55 2.84 -1.93 -1.11
CA ALA A 55 1.47 -2.30 -0.77
C ALA A 55 0.55 -2.27 -1.99
N ASP A 56 0.60 -1.22 -2.78
CA ASP A 56 -0.21 -1.08 -4.00
C ASP A 56 0.15 -2.15 -5.03
N PHE A 57 1.45 -2.43 -5.22
CA PHE A 57 1.90 -3.48 -6.13
C PHE A 57 1.40 -4.86 -5.72
N GLN A 58 1.60 -5.26 -4.46
CA GLN A 58 1.17 -6.56 -3.95
C GLN A 58 -0.35 -6.74 -4.02
N THR A 59 -1.09 -5.68 -3.77
CA THR A 59 -2.56 -5.67 -3.86
C THR A 59 -3.01 -5.81 -5.31
N SER A 60 -2.52 -4.94 -6.20
CA SER A 60 -2.87 -4.97 -7.62
C SER A 60 -2.48 -6.27 -8.29
N PHE A 61 -1.31 -6.84 -7.94
CA PHE A 61 -0.86 -8.12 -8.45
C PHE A 61 -1.77 -9.27 -8.02
N SER A 62 -2.24 -9.26 -6.77
CA SER A 62 -2.96 -10.39 -6.17
C SER A 62 -4.47 -10.37 -6.42
N VAL A 63 -5.11 -9.20 -6.35
CA VAL A 63 -6.56 -9.00 -6.43
C VAL A 63 -6.97 -7.87 -7.38
N GLY A 64 -6.07 -7.40 -8.23
CA GLY A 64 -6.37 -6.40 -9.27
C GLY A 64 -7.32 -6.92 -10.35
N ASN A 65 -7.40 -8.23 -10.53
CA ASN A 65 -8.47 -8.89 -11.26
C ASN A 65 -9.54 -9.35 -10.28
N ALA A 66 -10.82 -9.28 -10.69
CA ALA A 66 -11.95 -9.77 -9.94
C ALA A 66 -11.73 -11.22 -9.47
N ILE A 67 -12.09 -11.51 -8.22
CA ILE A 67 -12.07 -12.87 -7.68
C ILE A 67 -13.31 -13.59 -8.19
N ASN A 68 -13.12 -14.58 -9.05
CA ASN A 68 -14.24 -15.37 -9.53
C ASN A 68 -14.70 -16.34 -8.43
N VAL A 69 -15.96 -16.24 -8.06
CA VAL A 69 -16.63 -17.10 -7.09
C VAL A 69 -17.57 -18.02 -7.86
N LYS A 70 -17.17 -19.29 -7.99
CA LYS A 70 -17.98 -20.29 -8.68
C LYS A 70 -18.88 -21.01 -7.67
N HIS A 71 -20.15 -21.07 -7.98
CA HIS A 71 -21.18 -21.79 -7.23
C HIS A 71 -22.18 -22.46 -8.18
N ASP A 72 -23.00 -23.35 -7.65
CA ASP A 72 -24.15 -23.89 -8.37
C ASP A 72 -25.20 -22.77 -8.54
N GLU A 73 -26.17 -22.95 -9.46
CA GLU A 73 -27.25 -21.98 -9.69
C GLU A 73 -27.99 -21.63 -8.38
N ASP A 74 -27.82 -20.40 -7.89
CA ASP A 74 -28.43 -19.88 -6.67
C ASP A 74 -28.75 -18.39 -6.84
N GLU A 75 -29.99 -18.10 -7.28
CA GLU A 75 -30.46 -16.72 -7.54
C GLU A 75 -30.28 -15.80 -6.31
N ARG A 76 -30.35 -16.36 -5.08
CA ARG A 76 -30.20 -15.55 -3.88
C ARG A 76 -28.75 -15.13 -3.65
N LEU A 77 -27.80 -16.00 -3.95
CA LEU A 77 -26.40 -15.68 -3.85
C LEU A 77 -26.01 -14.64 -4.91
N ASP A 78 -26.56 -14.76 -6.12
CA ASP A 78 -26.37 -13.75 -7.19
C ASP A 78 -26.92 -12.39 -6.76
N GLU A 79 -28.16 -12.32 -6.19
CA GLU A 79 -28.71 -11.07 -5.64
C GLU A 79 -27.78 -10.41 -4.60
N ILE A 80 -27.18 -11.20 -3.71
CA ILE A 80 -26.27 -10.69 -2.67
C ILE A 80 -24.95 -10.22 -3.29
N GLN A 81 -24.43 -10.92 -4.29
CA GLN A 81 -23.21 -10.54 -4.99
C GLN A 81 -23.42 -9.24 -5.79
N ASP A 82 -24.54 -9.11 -6.49
CA ASP A 82 -24.88 -7.92 -7.27
C ASP A 82 -25.12 -6.68 -6.40
N ALA A 83 -25.65 -6.88 -5.20
CA ALA A 83 -25.91 -5.79 -4.26
C ALA A 83 -24.63 -5.25 -3.58
N ASN A 84 -23.54 -5.99 -3.65
CA ASN A 84 -22.27 -5.63 -3.04
C ASN A 84 -21.19 -5.48 -4.13
N ASP A 85 -20.43 -4.39 -4.08
CA ASP A 85 -19.21 -4.24 -4.89
C ASP A 85 -18.06 -5.03 -4.24
N TYR A 86 -18.13 -6.37 -4.35
CA TYR A 86 -17.11 -7.23 -3.73
C TYR A 86 -15.72 -7.07 -4.33
N ASP A 87 -15.59 -6.60 -5.56
CA ASP A 87 -14.28 -6.34 -6.15
C ASP A 87 -13.59 -5.17 -5.46
N SER A 88 -14.31 -4.08 -5.22
CA SER A 88 -13.81 -2.94 -4.45
C SER A 88 -13.52 -3.33 -2.99
N ILE A 89 -14.46 -4.00 -2.33
CA ILE A 89 -14.32 -4.47 -0.94
C ILE A 89 -13.11 -5.41 -0.80
N ASN A 90 -12.94 -6.37 -1.71
CA ASN A 90 -11.80 -7.30 -1.68
C ASN A 90 -10.47 -6.58 -1.88
N ASN A 91 -10.44 -5.56 -2.75
CA ASN A 91 -9.25 -4.74 -2.98
C ASN A 91 -8.88 -3.96 -1.72
N GLU A 92 -9.85 -3.29 -1.06
CA GLU A 92 -9.62 -2.56 0.19
C GLU A 92 -9.16 -3.49 1.32
N LEU A 93 -9.81 -4.64 1.51
CA LEU A 93 -9.43 -5.63 2.52
C LEU A 93 -8.02 -6.18 2.28
N PHE A 94 -7.67 -6.46 1.02
CA PHE A 94 -6.35 -6.97 0.70
C PHE A 94 -5.27 -5.89 0.88
N LEU A 95 -5.57 -4.64 0.52
CA LEU A 95 -4.70 -3.50 0.74
C LEU A 95 -4.44 -3.28 2.24
N ASP A 96 -5.48 -3.28 3.06
CA ASP A 96 -5.34 -3.13 4.51
C ASP A 96 -4.57 -4.30 5.13
N ALA A 97 -4.84 -5.54 4.68
CA ALA A 97 -4.05 -6.70 5.10
C ALA A 97 -2.57 -6.54 4.74
N THR A 98 -2.26 -6.02 3.55
CA THR A 98 -0.90 -5.75 3.07
C THR A 98 -0.21 -4.64 3.88
N ARG A 99 -0.93 -3.57 4.21
CA ARG A 99 -0.42 -2.41 4.97
C ARG A 99 -0.21 -2.74 6.44
N TYR A 100 -1.25 -3.23 7.11
CA TYR A 100 -1.30 -3.40 8.56
C TYR A 100 -1.01 -4.83 9.04
N GLY A 101 -0.95 -5.78 8.11
CA GLY A 101 -0.86 -7.22 8.40
C GLY A 101 -2.21 -7.85 8.71
N ARG A 102 -3.29 -7.06 8.72
CA ARG A 102 -4.68 -7.48 8.98
C ARG A 102 -5.68 -6.50 8.39
N ALA A 103 -6.87 -6.99 8.05
CA ALA A 103 -8.02 -6.19 7.67
C ALA A 103 -9.28 -6.73 8.36
N TYR A 104 -10.32 -5.94 8.40
CA TYR A 104 -11.57 -6.32 9.06
C TYR A 104 -12.76 -6.04 8.15
N GLU A 105 -13.64 -7.01 8.02
CA GLU A 105 -14.91 -6.91 7.31
C GLU A 105 -16.07 -7.08 8.30
N TYR A 106 -17.07 -6.25 8.15
CA TYR A 106 -18.32 -6.33 8.90
C TYR A 106 -19.48 -6.67 7.98
N ILE A 107 -20.21 -7.72 8.29
CA ILE A 107 -21.37 -8.18 7.52
C ILE A 107 -22.64 -7.91 8.31
N TYR A 108 -23.61 -7.32 7.65
CA TYR A 108 -24.90 -7.00 8.25
C TYR A 108 -26.03 -7.14 7.25
N ARG A 109 -27.25 -7.40 7.74
CA ARG A 109 -28.44 -7.37 6.90
C ARG A 109 -29.00 -5.96 6.80
N GLY A 110 -29.18 -5.48 5.59
CA GLY A 110 -29.76 -4.16 5.29
C GLY A 110 -31.27 -4.11 5.48
N ASN A 111 -31.84 -2.90 5.34
CA ASN A 111 -33.30 -2.71 5.35
C ASN A 111 -33.95 -3.19 4.04
N ASP A 112 -33.19 -3.50 3.04
CA ASP A 112 -33.55 -4.08 1.74
C ASP A 112 -33.62 -5.59 1.77
N ASP A 113 -33.47 -6.20 2.94
CA ASP A 113 -33.42 -7.65 3.12
C ASP A 113 -32.24 -8.35 2.42
N ILE A 114 -31.13 -7.63 2.18
CA ILE A 114 -29.91 -8.16 1.59
C ILE A 114 -28.74 -8.05 2.60
N GLU A 115 -27.83 -9.00 2.56
CA GLU A 115 -26.59 -8.96 3.33
C GLU A 115 -25.58 -8.03 2.66
N HIS A 116 -25.07 -7.08 3.44
CA HIS A 116 -24.06 -6.10 3.01
C HIS A 116 -22.75 -6.28 3.76
N SER A 117 -21.68 -5.92 3.10
CA SER A 117 -20.32 -5.93 3.63
C SER A 117 -19.74 -4.51 3.69
N VAL A 118 -19.00 -4.21 4.77
CA VAL A 118 -18.29 -2.94 4.97
C VAL A 118 -16.91 -3.21 5.54
N VAL A 119 -15.90 -2.52 5.03
CA VAL A 119 -14.53 -2.57 5.56
C VAL A 119 -14.41 -1.71 6.80
N PHE A 120 -13.86 -2.25 7.88
CA PHE A 120 -13.57 -1.53 9.11
C PHE A 120 -12.09 -1.18 9.20
N ASP A 121 -11.80 0.07 9.62
CA ASP A 121 -10.45 0.55 9.80
C ASP A 121 -9.69 -0.25 10.87
N PRO A 122 -8.54 -0.85 10.54
CA PRO A 122 -7.69 -1.57 11.51
C PRO A 122 -7.12 -0.71 12.64
N LEU A 123 -7.07 0.61 12.48
CA LEU A 123 -6.66 1.55 13.53
C LEU A 123 -7.71 1.67 14.66
N GLU A 124 -8.95 1.31 14.36
CA GLU A 124 -10.10 1.46 15.26
C GLU A 124 -10.71 0.12 15.68
N THR A 125 -10.32 -0.98 15.01
CA THR A 125 -10.98 -2.28 15.13
C THR A 125 -10.00 -3.35 15.59
N PHE A 126 -10.46 -4.25 16.47
CA PHE A 126 -9.74 -5.46 16.81
C PHE A 126 -10.69 -6.59 17.22
N VAL A 127 -10.26 -7.83 17.02
CA VAL A 127 -10.98 -9.04 17.38
C VAL A 127 -10.25 -9.76 18.52
N ILE A 128 -11.02 -10.23 19.49
CA ILE A 128 -10.56 -11.00 20.64
C ILE A 128 -10.88 -12.45 20.38
N TYR A 129 -9.87 -13.29 20.52
CA TYR A 129 -9.97 -14.73 20.32
C TYR A 129 -9.96 -15.49 21.65
N GLY A 130 -10.62 -16.64 21.66
CA GLY A 130 -10.56 -17.58 22.77
C GLY A 130 -9.17 -18.18 22.98
N LEU A 131 -8.99 -18.81 24.13
CA LEU A 131 -7.71 -19.44 24.53
C LEU A 131 -7.67 -20.96 24.24
N GLN A 132 -8.62 -21.46 23.45
CA GLN A 132 -8.66 -22.87 23.06
C GLN A 132 -7.53 -23.21 22.09
N VAL A 133 -7.32 -24.50 21.83
CA VAL A 133 -6.33 -25.01 20.85
C VAL A 133 -6.61 -24.45 19.45
N ASP A 134 -7.89 -24.33 19.08
CA ASP A 134 -8.38 -23.63 17.89
C ASP A 134 -9.09 -22.34 18.32
N PRO A 135 -8.39 -21.19 18.32
CA PRO A 135 -8.93 -19.93 18.84
C PRO A 135 -10.05 -19.40 17.94
N GLN A 136 -11.26 -19.42 18.47
CA GLN A 136 -12.43 -18.83 17.81
C GLN A 136 -12.61 -17.37 18.24
N PRO A 137 -13.15 -16.48 17.36
CA PRO A 137 -13.46 -15.11 17.74
C PRO A 137 -14.58 -15.10 18.79
N ILE A 138 -14.38 -14.38 19.88
CA ILE A 138 -15.37 -14.23 20.95
C ILE A 138 -15.98 -12.85 21.02
N MET A 139 -15.23 -11.82 20.62
CA MET A 139 -15.70 -10.44 20.62
C MET A 139 -14.94 -9.64 19.59
N ALA A 140 -15.63 -8.85 18.80
CA ALA A 140 -15.06 -7.75 18.02
C ALA A 140 -15.34 -6.42 18.72
N VAL A 141 -14.42 -5.49 18.62
CA VAL A 141 -14.51 -4.14 19.18
C VAL A 141 -14.09 -3.14 18.14
N ARG A 142 -14.93 -2.14 17.91
CA ARG A 142 -14.59 -0.94 17.14
C ARG A 142 -14.75 0.27 18.04
N TYR A 143 -13.78 1.18 18.01
CA TYR A 143 -13.84 2.40 18.82
C TYR A 143 -13.19 3.58 18.11
N HIS A 144 -13.87 4.70 18.10
CA HIS A 144 -13.36 5.95 17.51
C HIS A 144 -13.96 7.16 18.24
N LEU A 145 -13.33 8.30 18.05
CA LEU A 145 -13.83 9.58 18.55
C LEU A 145 -14.89 10.11 17.57
N ILE A 146 -16.01 10.53 18.13
CA ILE A 146 -17.06 11.26 17.43
C ILE A 146 -17.25 12.64 18.07
N GLU A 147 -17.61 13.62 17.28
CA GLU A 147 -18.02 14.92 17.76
C GLU A 147 -19.56 14.97 17.78
N VAL A 148 -20.10 15.26 18.94
CA VAL A 148 -21.55 15.40 19.16
C VAL A 148 -21.87 16.79 19.66
N LEU A 149 -23.01 17.33 19.26
CA LEU A 149 -23.50 18.59 19.79
C LEU A 149 -24.06 18.38 21.19
N GLY A 150 -23.45 19.01 22.19
CA GLY A 150 -23.96 18.98 23.55
C GLY A 150 -25.14 19.91 23.77
N ASP A 151 -25.80 19.81 24.94
CA ASP A 151 -27.01 20.59 25.30
C ASP A 151 -26.80 22.10 25.23
N ASN A 152 -25.55 22.56 25.34
CA ASN A 152 -25.19 24.00 25.26
C ASN A 152 -24.75 24.43 23.84
N ASN A 153 -25.07 23.66 22.80
CA ASN A 153 -24.65 23.91 21.42
C ASN A 153 -23.12 23.95 21.22
N GLN A 154 -22.35 23.31 22.14
CA GLN A 154 -20.90 23.15 22.03
C GLN A 154 -20.58 21.74 21.51
N LEU A 155 -19.57 21.66 20.64
CA LEU A 155 -19.05 20.38 20.17
C LEU A 155 -18.33 19.68 21.35
N MET A 156 -18.75 18.45 21.61
CA MET A 156 -18.15 17.58 22.63
C MET A 156 -17.65 16.32 21.98
N SER A 157 -16.38 15.97 22.21
CA SER A 157 -15.83 14.70 21.76
C SER A 157 -16.26 13.58 22.70
N LYS A 158 -16.78 12.49 22.13
CA LYS A 158 -17.10 11.24 22.83
C LYS A 158 -16.51 10.06 22.08
N TYR A 159 -16.20 9.00 22.80
CA TYR A 159 -15.91 7.73 22.17
C TYR A 159 -17.21 7.05 21.75
N ARG A 160 -17.25 6.57 20.49
CA ARG A 160 -18.22 5.57 20.05
C ARG A 160 -17.52 4.23 20.12
N ILE A 161 -18.06 3.34 20.97
CA ILE A 161 -17.52 2.00 21.18
C ILE A 161 -18.61 0.99 20.82
N GLU A 162 -18.32 0.17 19.86
CA GLU A 162 -19.20 -0.87 19.36
C GLU A 162 -18.59 -2.23 19.66
N THR A 163 -19.38 -3.16 20.15
CA THR A 163 -18.92 -4.51 20.47
C THR A 163 -19.89 -5.53 19.92
N TRP A 164 -19.36 -6.58 19.31
CA TRP A 164 -20.09 -7.70 18.77
C TRP A 164 -19.62 -8.98 19.44
N THR A 165 -20.55 -9.79 19.88
CA THR A 165 -20.37 -11.18 20.31
C THR A 165 -21.16 -12.08 19.36
N ALA A 166 -21.21 -13.37 19.61
CA ALA A 166 -21.98 -14.30 18.76
C ALA A 166 -23.49 -14.02 18.77
N ASP A 167 -24.00 -13.37 19.81
CA ASP A 167 -25.45 -13.17 20.06
C ASP A 167 -25.87 -11.72 20.29
N LYS A 168 -24.90 -10.79 20.44
CA LYS A 168 -25.21 -9.41 20.85
C LYS A 168 -24.31 -8.37 20.18
N TYR A 169 -24.97 -7.32 19.74
CA TYR A 169 -24.36 -6.02 19.45
C TYR A 169 -24.60 -5.08 20.62
N THR A 170 -23.59 -4.34 21.05
CA THR A 170 -23.74 -3.34 22.13
C THR A 170 -22.96 -2.08 21.78
N LEU A 171 -23.65 -0.93 21.90
CA LEU A 171 -23.10 0.40 21.70
C LEU A 171 -22.89 1.09 23.06
N TYR A 172 -21.74 1.75 23.21
CA TYR A 172 -21.39 2.59 24.34
C TYR A 172 -20.89 3.95 23.85
N GLN A 173 -21.18 5.02 24.59
CA GLN A 173 -20.73 6.38 24.24
C GLN A 173 -20.10 7.09 25.46
N PRO A 174 -18.98 6.60 26.00
CA PRO A 174 -18.30 7.26 27.12
C PRO A 174 -17.60 8.56 26.66
N THR A 175 -17.52 9.53 27.56
CA THR A 175 -16.85 10.83 27.30
C THR A 175 -15.34 10.67 27.11
N ASN A 176 -14.73 9.72 27.83
CA ASN A 176 -13.30 9.40 27.71
C ASN A 176 -13.04 7.92 28.07
N MET A 177 -11.80 7.46 27.89
CA MET A 177 -11.42 6.07 28.19
C MET A 177 -11.44 5.69 29.68
N ASP A 178 -11.56 6.65 30.58
CA ASP A 178 -11.65 6.42 32.03
C ASP A 178 -13.11 6.42 32.53
N SER A 179 -14.03 6.86 31.69
CA SER A 179 -15.46 6.91 32.02
C SER A 179 -16.05 5.50 32.14
N GLN A 180 -17.08 5.38 32.97
CA GLN A 180 -17.84 4.14 33.07
C GLN A 180 -18.53 3.85 31.73
N MET A 181 -18.45 2.60 31.28
CA MET A 181 -19.17 2.13 30.11
C MET A 181 -20.64 1.90 30.46
N ILE A 182 -21.50 2.80 30.03
CA ILE A 182 -22.94 2.67 30.15
C ILE A 182 -23.47 2.22 28.77
N VAL A 183 -24.30 1.20 28.76
CA VAL A 183 -24.94 0.70 27.53
C VAL A 183 -25.90 1.77 27.00
N ASP A 184 -25.65 2.22 25.79
CA ASP A 184 -26.51 3.16 25.07
C ASP A 184 -27.57 2.39 24.25
N LYS A 185 -27.12 1.37 23.50
CA LYS A 185 -27.98 0.51 22.70
C LYS A 185 -27.51 -0.95 22.79
N GLN A 186 -28.45 -1.87 22.83
CA GLN A 186 -28.16 -3.30 22.76
C GLN A 186 -29.16 -4.00 21.83
N GLU A 187 -28.67 -4.86 20.95
CA GLU A 187 -29.45 -5.61 19.99
C GLU A 187 -29.01 -7.08 19.98
N THR A 188 -29.95 -7.97 19.73
CA THR A 188 -29.64 -9.39 19.48
C THR A 188 -29.25 -9.57 18.04
N ILE A 189 -28.13 -10.26 17.80
CA ILE A 189 -27.65 -10.65 16.47
C ILE A 189 -27.60 -12.17 16.37
N PHE A 190 -27.50 -12.71 15.15
CA PHE A 190 -27.65 -14.14 14.91
C PHE A 190 -26.36 -14.82 14.43
N ALA A 191 -25.31 -14.05 14.19
CA ALA A 191 -23.99 -14.53 13.84
C ALA A 191 -22.93 -13.57 14.39
N PHE A 192 -21.69 -14.04 14.50
CA PHE A 192 -20.54 -13.16 14.77
C PHE A 192 -20.17 -12.44 13.47
N PRO A 193 -20.39 -11.10 13.33
CA PRO A 193 -20.45 -10.48 12.02
C PRO A 193 -19.12 -9.87 11.55
N VAL A 194 -18.03 -9.99 12.31
CA VAL A 194 -16.74 -9.35 12.01
C VAL A 194 -15.68 -10.38 11.69
N ILE A 195 -15.14 -10.30 10.48
CA ILE A 195 -14.09 -11.19 9.98
C ILE A 195 -12.73 -10.49 10.07
N GLU A 196 -11.69 -11.19 10.52
CA GLU A 196 -10.31 -10.75 10.44
C GLU A 196 -9.58 -11.43 9.28
N TYR A 197 -9.25 -10.67 8.25
CA TYR A 197 -8.38 -11.09 7.15
C TYR A 197 -6.92 -10.91 7.56
N LYS A 198 -6.18 -12.01 7.66
CA LYS A 198 -4.77 -11.99 8.09
C LYS A 198 -3.87 -12.03 6.87
N ASN A 199 -2.95 -11.07 6.76
CA ASN A 199 -1.93 -11.10 5.70
C ASN A 199 -1.06 -12.37 5.79
N ASN A 200 -0.66 -12.68 7.02
CA ASN A 200 0.13 -13.87 7.35
C ASN A 200 -0.14 -14.30 8.80
N ARG A 201 0.44 -15.43 9.21
CA ARG A 201 0.27 -15.97 10.58
C ARG A 201 0.63 -14.96 11.68
N PHE A 202 1.58 -14.07 11.40
CA PHE A 202 2.14 -13.14 12.38
C PHE A 202 1.47 -11.76 12.36
N ARG A 203 0.57 -11.51 11.40
CA ARG A 203 -0.08 -10.22 11.18
C ARG A 203 0.92 -9.10 10.92
N ILE A 204 1.92 -9.38 10.08
CA ILE A 204 2.97 -8.43 9.65
C ILE A 204 2.60 -7.90 8.27
N GLY A 205 2.73 -6.58 8.08
CA GLY A 205 2.55 -5.91 6.78
C GLY A 205 3.70 -6.22 5.82
N ASP A 206 3.49 -6.07 4.51
CA ASP A 206 4.45 -6.51 3.50
C ASP A 206 5.71 -5.63 3.43
N PHE A 207 5.63 -4.38 3.82
CA PHE A 207 6.79 -3.46 3.87
C PHE A 207 7.36 -3.26 5.28
N GLU A 208 6.74 -3.82 6.30
CA GLU A 208 7.12 -3.59 7.69
C GLU A 208 8.56 -4.06 8.00
N ASN A 209 8.98 -5.16 7.41
CA ASN A 209 10.32 -5.71 7.58
C ASN A 209 11.42 -4.89 6.90
N VAL A 210 11.07 -4.04 5.92
CA VAL A 210 12.02 -3.21 5.19
C VAL A 210 12.02 -1.74 5.64
N ILE A 211 11.19 -1.36 6.60
CA ILE A 211 11.16 0.00 7.18
C ILE A 211 12.56 0.50 7.58
N PRO A 212 13.43 -0.28 8.26
CA PRO A 212 14.77 0.20 8.58
C PRO A 212 15.64 0.52 7.37
N LEU A 213 15.43 -0.18 6.24
CA LEU A 213 16.14 0.11 4.98
C LEU A 213 15.60 1.36 4.31
N ILE A 214 14.28 1.58 4.38
CA ILE A 214 13.62 2.81 3.90
C ILE A 214 14.17 4.03 4.66
N ASP A 215 14.29 3.93 5.99
CA ASP A 215 14.87 4.99 6.82
C ASP A 215 16.30 5.34 6.39
N LEU A 216 17.13 4.33 6.14
CA LEU A 216 18.51 4.53 5.68
C LEU A 216 18.57 5.14 4.29
N TYR A 217 17.68 4.74 3.39
CA TYR A 217 17.60 5.29 2.05
C TYR A 217 17.18 6.77 2.08
N ASP A 218 16.15 7.11 2.83
CA ASP A 218 15.65 8.48 3.00
C ASP A 218 16.70 9.39 3.65
N ALA A 219 17.41 8.88 4.66
CA ALA A 219 18.52 9.60 5.28
C ALA A 219 19.65 9.86 4.29
N ALA A 220 20.06 8.86 3.50
CA ALA A 220 21.10 9.00 2.50
C ALA A 220 20.72 10.01 1.39
N GLN A 221 19.47 10.02 0.95
CA GLN A 221 18.97 11.00 -0.02
C GLN A 221 18.90 12.40 0.57
N SER A 222 18.44 12.55 1.81
CA SER A 222 18.42 13.83 2.52
C SER A 222 19.84 14.40 2.68
N ASP A 223 20.79 13.56 3.07
CA ASP A 223 22.19 13.95 3.22
C ASP A 223 22.83 14.32 1.87
N THR A 224 22.49 13.60 0.80
CA THR A 224 22.94 13.95 -0.55
C THR A 224 22.41 15.32 -0.98
N ALA A 225 21.11 15.58 -0.78
CA ALA A 225 20.49 16.85 -1.12
C ALA A 225 21.09 18.00 -0.32
N ASN A 226 21.29 17.81 0.99
CA ASN A 226 21.93 18.78 1.86
C ASN A 226 23.38 19.07 1.43
N TYR A 227 24.13 18.02 1.12
CA TYR A 227 25.50 18.14 0.65
C TYR A 227 25.58 18.92 -0.66
N MET A 228 24.74 18.61 -1.64
CA MET A 228 24.68 19.28 -2.94
C MET A 228 24.38 20.78 -2.79
N THR A 229 23.55 21.15 -1.82
CA THR A 229 23.26 22.55 -1.52
C THR A 229 24.41 23.22 -0.78
N ASP A 230 25.02 22.55 0.21
CA ASP A 230 26.15 23.05 1.00
C ASP A 230 27.47 23.10 0.19
N LEU A 231 27.57 22.41 -0.98
CA LEU A 231 28.74 22.45 -1.87
C LEU A 231 29.06 23.86 -2.38
N ASN A 232 28.03 24.72 -2.46
CA ASN A 232 28.24 26.13 -2.85
C ASN A 232 28.93 26.94 -1.74
N ASP A 233 29.02 26.40 -0.51
CA ASP A 233 29.71 27.01 0.62
C ASP A 233 31.17 26.56 0.68
N ALA A 234 31.95 26.95 -0.35
CA ALA A 234 33.38 26.72 -0.35
C ALA A 234 34.03 27.45 0.82
N MET A 235 34.90 26.77 1.58
CA MET A 235 35.68 27.40 2.64
C MET A 235 36.92 28.07 2.05
N LEU A 236 37.03 29.40 2.17
CA LEU A 236 38.23 30.12 1.79
C LEU A 236 39.31 29.90 2.84
N VAL A 237 40.39 29.24 2.45
CA VAL A 237 41.57 29.06 3.30
C VAL A 237 42.66 30.05 2.87
N ILE A 238 43.07 30.90 3.81
CA ILE A 238 44.15 31.83 3.62
C ILE A 238 45.29 31.42 4.55
N LYS A 239 46.43 31.11 3.96
CA LYS A 239 47.69 30.80 4.66
C LYS A 239 48.62 32.02 4.59
N GLY A 240 48.98 32.60 5.72
CA GLY A 240 49.79 33.78 5.72
C GLY A 240 50.17 34.26 7.11
N ASP A 241 50.74 35.49 7.18
CA ASP A 241 51.01 36.15 8.45
C ASP A 241 49.70 36.78 9.00
N ILE A 242 49.00 35.97 9.76
CA ILE A 242 47.70 36.32 10.35
C ILE A 242 47.84 37.43 11.40
N ASP A 243 48.98 37.48 12.10
CA ASP A 243 49.18 38.48 13.14
C ASP A 243 49.22 39.87 12.54
N THR A 244 49.83 40.08 11.35
CA THR A 244 49.80 41.34 10.62
C THR A 244 48.40 41.70 10.12
N LEU A 245 47.65 40.73 9.61
CA LEU A 245 46.25 40.93 9.21
C LEU A 245 45.34 41.29 10.40
N LEU A 246 45.52 40.66 11.56
CA LEU A 246 44.75 40.92 12.76
C LEU A 246 45.13 42.29 13.39
N GLN A 247 46.39 42.66 13.39
CA GLN A 247 46.89 43.97 13.91
C GLN A 247 46.43 45.14 13.04
N GLY A 248 46.25 44.93 11.74
CA GLY A 248 45.74 45.95 10.81
C GLY A 248 44.22 46.17 10.89
N SER A 249 43.49 45.33 11.61
CA SER A 249 42.04 45.50 11.77
C SER A 249 41.72 46.63 12.74
N SER A 250 40.74 47.47 12.40
CA SER A 250 40.26 48.56 13.25
C SER A 250 39.77 48.12 14.65
N MET A 251 39.52 46.83 14.84
CA MET A 251 39.10 46.23 16.12
C MET A 251 40.26 46.08 17.13
N MET A 252 41.51 46.16 16.70
CA MET A 252 42.69 45.96 17.54
C MET A 252 43.55 47.22 17.69
N GLN A 253 43.22 48.31 16.98
CA GLN A 253 43.94 49.56 17.09
C GLN A 253 43.73 50.23 18.45
N GLY A 254 44.83 50.61 19.11
CA GLY A 254 44.81 51.36 20.37
C GLY A 254 44.62 50.54 21.67
N ILE A 255 44.80 49.23 21.61
CA ILE A 255 44.73 48.34 22.77
C ILE A 255 46.15 48.08 23.30
N ASP A 256 46.39 48.40 24.59
CA ASP A 256 47.64 48.05 25.29
C ASP A 256 47.52 46.62 25.85
N PRO A 257 48.34 45.65 25.39
CA PRO A 257 48.25 44.26 25.84
C PRO A 257 48.69 44.03 27.32
N ASN A 258 49.32 45.05 27.94
CA ASN A 258 49.78 44.98 29.32
C ASN A 258 48.70 45.43 30.37
N ASP A 259 47.62 46.01 29.87
CA ASP A 259 46.45 46.37 30.71
C ASP A 259 45.46 45.20 30.74
N GLU A 260 45.12 44.73 31.94
CA GLU A 260 44.32 43.52 32.12
C GLU A 260 42.88 43.64 31.54
N ASP A 261 42.27 44.82 31.60
CA ASP A 261 40.95 45.07 31.05
C ASP A 261 40.98 45.19 29.50
N GLN A 262 42.05 45.78 28.99
CA GLN A 262 42.29 45.85 27.54
C GLN A 262 42.67 44.49 26.96
N ALA A 263 43.43 43.66 27.71
CA ALA A 263 43.74 42.29 27.30
C ALA A 263 42.47 41.42 27.24
N LYS A 264 41.50 41.56 28.18
CA LYS A 264 40.17 40.89 28.10
C LYS A 264 39.35 41.37 26.91
N LYS A 265 39.38 42.67 26.59
CA LYS A 265 38.72 43.23 25.41
C LYS A 265 39.33 42.72 24.13
N MET A 266 40.67 42.59 24.07
CA MET A 266 41.38 42.00 22.93
C MET A 266 41.01 40.53 22.73
N ALA A 267 40.95 39.74 23.79
CA ALA A 267 40.54 38.33 23.74
C ALA A 267 39.12 38.17 23.23
N LYS A 268 38.20 39.05 23.69
CA LYS A 268 36.80 39.07 23.25
C LYS A 268 36.71 39.43 21.74
N ASN A 269 37.39 40.51 21.31
CA ASN A 269 37.39 40.93 19.91
C ASN A 269 38.00 39.85 18.98
N LYS A 270 39.04 39.14 19.44
CA LYS A 270 39.60 38.00 18.72
C LYS A 270 38.62 36.84 18.59
N LEU A 271 37.87 36.55 19.65
CA LEU A 271 36.84 35.51 19.63
C LEU A 271 35.68 35.88 18.69
N ASP A 272 35.22 37.12 18.71
CA ASP A 272 34.15 37.62 17.86
C ASP A 272 34.59 37.65 16.38
N MET A 273 35.84 37.97 16.11
CA MET A 273 36.43 37.90 14.76
C MET A 273 36.53 36.47 14.26
N LEU A 274 36.95 35.50 15.10
CA LEU A 274 37.00 34.09 14.76
C LEU A 274 35.58 33.53 14.47
N LYS A 275 34.59 34.00 15.22
CA LYS A 275 33.19 33.65 14.93
C LYS A 275 32.74 34.21 13.57
N SER A 276 32.99 35.49 13.32
CA SER A 276 32.65 36.12 12.05
C SER A 276 33.33 35.46 10.84
N MET A 277 34.57 34.99 11.01
CA MET A 277 35.31 34.23 10.00
C MET A 277 34.69 32.85 9.78
N LYS A 278 34.32 32.18 10.87
CA LYS A 278 33.58 30.91 10.78
C LYS A 278 32.26 31.11 10.04
N ASP A 279 31.51 32.16 10.37
CA ASP A 279 30.22 32.48 9.74
C ASP A 279 30.40 32.87 8.26
N ALA A 280 31.58 33.42 7.88
CA ALA A 280 31.95 33.75 6.51
C ALA A 280 32.60 32.57 5.77
N ASN A 281 32.64 31.36 6.34
CA ASN A 281 33.34 30.20 5.79
C ASN A 281 34.82 30.46 5.44
N MET A 282 35.53 31.20 6.30
CA MET A 282 36.94 31.51 6.13
C MET A 282 37.79 30.79 7.18
N LEU A 283 38.88 30.16 6.74
CA LEU A 283 39.89 29.56 7.61
C LEU A 283 41.22 30.28 7.41
N LEU A 284 41.75 30.90 8.48
CA LEU A 284 43.07 31.51 8.48
C LEU A 284 44.08 30.56 9.12
N LEU A 285 45.13 30.23 8.39
CA LEU A 285 46.25 29.42 8.87
C LEU A 285 47.52 30.27 8.95
N LYS A 286 48.16 30.24 10.12
CA LYS A 286 49.42 30.96 10.31
C LYS A 286 50.55 30.28 9.53
N SER A 287 51.27 31.04 8.72
CA SER A 287 52.50 30.56 8.08
C SER A 287 53.59 30.35 9.15
N GLY A 288 54.22 29.19 9.11
CA GLY A 288 55.35 28.86 9.98
C GLY A 288 56.68 29.03 9.27
N TYR A 289 57.76 28.91 10.03
CA TYR A 289 59.08 28.78 9.48
C TYR A 289 59.54 27.34 9.42
N THR A 290 60.17 26.93 8.34
CA THR A 290 60.83 25.63 8.25
C THR A 290 62.01 25.57 9.20
N ALA A 291 62.53 24.39 9.54
CA ALA A 291 63.74 24.22 10.36
C ALA A 291 64.97 24.98 9.82
N ASN A 292 64.95 25.32 8.53
CA ASN A 292 66.01 26.09 7.85
C ASN A 292 65.72 27.59 7.80
N GLY A 293 64.77 28.13 8.53
CA GLY A 293 64.46 29.55 8.58
C GLY A 293 63.69 30.11 7.36
N GLN A 294 63.28 29.28 6.42
CA GLN A 294 62.45 29.71 5.29
C GLN A 294 60.98 29.80 5.70
N GLN A 295 60.35 30.91 5.38
CA GLN A 295 58.92 31.11 5.60
C GLN A 295 58.08 30.16 4.70
N THR A 296 57.16 29.49 5.26
CA THR A 296 56.22 28.68 4.46
C THR A 296 55.36 29.60 3.61
N ASN A 297 55.15 29.23 2.36
CA ASN A 297 54.43 30.03 1.36
C ASN A 297 53.08 30.57 1.87
N VAL A 298 52.84 31.83 1.54
CA VAL A 298 51.50 32.43 1.60
C VAL A 298 50.71 31.85 0.44
N ASP A 299 49.61 31.26 0.76
CA ASP A 299 48.73 30.62 -0.22
C ASP A 299 47.26 30.89 0.17
N ALA A 300 46.40 31.08 -0.82
CA ALA A 300 44.96 31.23 -0.64
C ALA A 300 44.24 30.36 -1.65
N GLY A 301 43.39 29.54 -1.16
CA GLY A 301 42.60 28.63 -1.99
C GLY A 301 41.28 28.27 -1.36
N TYR A 302 40.36 27.83 -2.18
CA TYR A 302 39.13 27.26 -1.69
C TYR A 302 39.30 25.78 -1.42
N ILE A 303 38.93 25.35 -0.22
CA ILE A 303 38.80 23.92 0.09
C ILE A 303 37.36 23.54 -0.10
N HIS A 304 37.12 22.59 -1.00
CA HIS A 304 35.86 21.91 -1.16
C HIS A 304 35.91 20.61 -0.37
N LYS A 305 34.80 20.25 0.25
CA LYS A 305 34.65 18.94 0.83
C LYS A 305 34.53 17.94 -0.34
N GLU A 306 35.46 17.03 -0.47
CA GLU A 306 35.33 15.95 -1.47
C GLU A 306 34.20 15.03 -1.06
N TYR A 307 33.26 14.82 -1.97
CA TYR A 307 32.15 13.91 -1.81
C TYR A 307 32.30 12.74 -2.77
N ASP A 308 32.33 11.55 -2.22
CA ASP A 308 32.33 10.35 -3.05
C ASP A 308 30.95 10.11 -3.63
N VAL A 309 30.66 10.76 -4.75
CA VAL A 309 29.37 10.62 -5.48
C VAL A 309 29.15 9.17 -5.86
N ASN A 310 30.15 8.47 -6.39
CA ASN A 310 30.01 7.11 -6.87
C ASN A 310 29.75 6.13 -5.72
N GLY A 311 30.45 6.26 -4.60
CA GLY A 311 30.22 5.45 -3.41
C GLY A 311 28.82 5.65 -2.83
N THR A 312 28.38 6.92 -2.79
CA THR A 312 27.03 7.23 -2.27
C THR A 312 25.92 6.72 -3.19
N GLU A 313 26.04 6.89 -4.51
CA GLU A 313 25.06 6.35 -5.47
C GLU A 313 25.03 4.82 -5.43
N SER A 314 26.21 4.17 -5.33
CA SER A 314 26.28 2.71 -5.17
C SER A 314 25.62 2.23 -3.87
N TYR A 315 25.76 2.99 -2.78
CA TYR A 315 25.12 2.69 -1.50
C TYR A 315 23.59 2.81 -1.59
N LYS A 316 23.09 3.90 -2.19
CA LYS A 316 21.65 4.10 -2.39
C LYS A 316 21.03 3.04 -3.32
N SER A 317 21.71 2.71 -4.41
CA SER A 317 21.29 1.63 -5.31
C SER A 317 21.21 0.28 -4.60
N ARG A 318 22.19 0.01 -3.72
CA ARG A 318 22.16 -1.21 -2.90
C ARG A 318 20.99 -1.24 -1.94
N LEU A 319 20.69 -0.13 -1.25
CA LEU A 319 19.55 -0.03 -0.36
C LEU A 319 18.21 -0.23 -1.11
N ALA A 320 18.04 0.42 -2.26
CA ALA A 320 16.86 0.25 -3.10
C ALA A 320 16.71 -1.22 -3.53
N HIS A 321 17.79 -1.84 -4.02
CA HIS A 321 17.78 -3.25 -4.38
C HIS A 321 17.39 -4.17 -3.20
N ASP A 322 17.94 -3.93 -2.01
CA ASP A 322 17.63 -4.73 -0.82
C ASP A 322 16.17 -4.50 -0.35
N ILE A 323 15.61 -3.27 -0.47
CA ILE A 323 14.19 -3.00 -0.20
C ILE A 323 13.31 -3.86 -1.12
N HIS A 324 13.54 -3.82 -2.42
CA HIS A 324 12.79 -4.60 -3.41
C HIS A 324 12.93 -6.12 -3.19
N LYS A 325 14.14 -6.57 -2.92
CA LYS A 325 14.46 -7.99 -2.67
C LYS A 325 13.73 -8.54 -1.44
N PHE A 326 13.78 -7.83 -0.30
CA PHE A 326 13.25 -8.33 0.96
C PHE A 326 11.74 -8.07 1.10
N SER A 327 11.16 -7.18 0.29
CA SER A 327 9.70 -7.03 0.18
C SER A 327 9.07 -7.95 -0.87
N HIS A 328 9.88 -8.74 -1.60
CA HIS A 328 9.43 -9.56 -2.74
C HIS A 328 8.67 -8.73 -3.80
N THR A 329 9.02 -7.46 -3.97
CA THR A 329 8.39 -6.55 -4.91
C THR A 329 9.40 -6.15 -5.97
N PRO A 330 9.16 -6.43 -7.27
CA PRO A 330 10.12 -6.10 -8.31
C PRO A 330 10.26 -4.59 -8.49
N ASP A 331 11.46 -4.14 -8.87
CA ASP A 331 11.66 -2.80 -9.38
C ASP A 331 11.34 -2.78 -10.87
N LEU A 332 10.14 -2.31 -11.23
CA LEU A 332 9.72 -2.24 -12.64
C LEU A 332 10.44 -1.15 -13.43
N THR A 333 11.16 -0.24 -12.76
CA THR A 333 11.94 0.83 -13.38
C THR A 333 13.38 0.42 -13.71
N ASP A 334 13.84 -0.74 -13.24
CA ASP A 334 15.16 -1.29 -13.53
C ASP A 334 15.31 -1.55 -15.06
N GLU A 335 16.42 -1.13 -15.63
CA GLU A 335 16.77 -1.36 -17.05
C GLU A 335 16.67 -2.85 -17.46
N ASN A 336 16.88 -3.76 -16.51
CA ASN A 336 16.71 -5.18 -16.72
C ASN A 336 15.24 -5.60 -16.97
N PHE A 337 14.25 -4.79 -16.53
CA PHE A 337 12.84 -5.00 -16.84
C PHE A 337 12.46 -4.39 -18.20
N ALA A 338 13.10 -3.30 -18.62
CA ALA A 338 12.83 -2.60 -19.88
C ALA A 338 13.37 -3.31 -21.14
N GLY A 339 14.20 -4.36 -20.99
CA GLY A 339 14.76 -5.12 -22.11
C GLY A 339 13.73 -6.06 -22.76
N ASN A 340 13.99 -6.49 -24.03
CA ASN A 340 13.22 -7.50 -24.78
C ASN A 340 13.26 -8.88 -24.09
N SER A 341 12.69 -8.99 -22.89
CA SER A 341 12.58 -10.26 -22.17
C SER A 341 11.35 -11.01 -22.66
N SER A 342 11.49 -12.30 -22.98
CA SER A 342 10.33 -13.15 -23.27
C SER A 342 9.39 -13.22 -22.05
N GLY A 343 8.09 -13.48 -22.25
CA GLY A 343 7.12 -13.62 -21.16
C GLY A 343 7.58 -14.58 -20.06
N VAL A 344 8.25 -15.70 -20.45
CA VAL A 344 8.83 -16.67 -19.50
C VAL A 344 9.96 -16.05 -18.66
N ALA A 345 10.84 -15.25 -19.27
CA ALA A 345 11.91 -14.58 -18.54
C ALA A 345 11.36 -13.53 -17.55
N MET A 346 10.25 -12.88 -17.91
CA MET A 346 9.55 -11.94 -17.02
C MET A 346 8.94 -12.67 -15.80
N GLN A 347 8.31 -13.84 -16.03
CA GLN A 347 7.78 -14.67 -14.93
C GLN A 347 8.86 -15.08 -13.93
N TYR A 348 10.07 -15.43 -14.39
CA TYR A 348 11.18 -15.74 -13.49
C TYR A 348 11.61 -14.53 -12.63
N LYS A 349 11.54 -13.31 -13.18
CA LYS A 349 11.90 -12.09 -12.43
C LYS A 349 10.91 -11.77 -11.32
N VAL A 350 9.64 -12.13 -11.49
CA VAL A 350 8.58 -11.90 -10.50
C VAL A 350 8.21 -13.16 -9.70
N LEU A 351 8.99 -14.25 -9.82
CA LEU A 351 8.69 -15.53 -9.15
C LEU A 351 8.50 -15.37 -7.65
N GLY A 352 9.35 -14.58 -6.97
CA GLY A 352 9.20 -14.32 -5.53
C GLY A 352 7.88 -13.65 -5.17
N THR A 353 7.39 -12.76 -6.03
CA THR A 353 6.06 -12.12 -5.87
C THR A 353 4.93 -13.13 -6.06
N ILE A 354 5.02 -13.98 -7.07
CA ILE A 354 4.02 -15.04 -7.34
C ILE A 354 3.89 -15.98 -6.15
N GLU A 355 5.01 -16.44 -5.58
CA GLU A 355 5.01 -17.33 -4.40
C GLU A 355 4.43 -16.64 -3.16
N LEU A 356 4.77 -15.37 -2.93
CA LEU A 356 4.21 -14.58 -1.84
C LEU A 356 2.69 -14.39 -2.02
N ALA A 357 2.26 -13.97 -3.22
CA ALA A 357 0.85 -13.78 -3.56
C ALA A 357 0.03 -15.07 -3.36
N ALA A 358 0.55 -16.21 -3.82
CA ALA A 358 -0.10 -17.49 -3.64
C ALA A 358 -0.30 -17.85 -2.15
N THR A 359 0.68 -17.52 -1.30
CA THR A 359 0.59 -17.74 0.15
C THR A 359 -0.41 -16.80 0.81
N LYS A 360 -0.42 -15.53 0.42
CA LYS A 360 -1.36 -14.52 0.92
C LYS A 360 -2.80 -14.84 0.52
N ARG A 361 -3.04 -15.22 -0.75
CA ARG A 361 -4.35 -15.63 -1.25
C ARG A 361 -4.95 -16.80 -0.46
N LYS A 362 -4.13 -17.77 -0.05
CA LYS A 362 -4.59 -18.86 0.83
C LYS A 362 -5.08 -18.39 2.20
N GLN A 363 -4.49 -17.32 2.75
CA GLN A 363 -4.97 -16.73 4.00
C GLN A 363 -6.23 -15.88 3.75
N PHE A 364 -6.25 -15.10 2.67
CA PHE A 364 -7.39 -14.28 2.28
C PHE A 364 -8.64 -15.13 1.99
N GLN A 365 -8.46 -16.24 1.29
CA GLN A 365 -9.52 -17.19 0.98
C GLN A 365 -10.22 -17.73 2.24
N LYS A 366 -9.53 -17.87 3.37
CA LYS A 366 -10.19 -18.27 4.63
C LYS A 366 -11.20 -17.23 5.08
N GLY A 367 -10.87 -15.95 4.98
CA GLY A 367 -11.80 -14.87 5.28
C GLY A 367 -12.99 -14.85 4.32
N LEU A 368 -12.77 -15.15 3.03
CA LEU A 368 -13.86 -15.28 2.07
C LEU A 368 -14.81 -16.43 2.45
N PHE A 369 -14.30 -17.59 2.87
CA PHE A 369 -15.17 -18.66 3.39
C PHE A 369 -15.96 -18.21 4.62
N GLU A 370 -15.32 -17.53 5.57
CA GLU A 370 -16.00 -16.97 6.75
C GLU A 370 -17.08 -15.96 6.35
N ARG A 371 -16.87 -15.14 5.31
CA ARG A 371 -17.88 -14.22 4.74
C ARG A 371 -19.14 -14.97 4.37
N TYR A 372 -19.02 -15.96 3.51
CA TYR A 372 -20.18 -16.71 3.02
C TYR A 372 -20.82 -17.60 4.10
N GLU A 373 -20.04 -18.09 5.07
CA GLU A 373 -20.59 -18.80 6.24
C GLU A 373 -21.46 -17.86 7.11
N ILE A 374 -21.05 -16.60 7.30
CA ILE A 374 -21.84 -15.60 8.03
C ILE A 374 -23.10 -15.23 7.23
N ILE A 375 -22.99 -14.99 5.94
CA ILE A 375 -24.12 -14.72 5.04
C ILE A 375 -25.14 -15.88 5.14
N ALA A 376 -24.70 -17.12 5.03
CA ALA A 376 -25.58 -18.28 5.15
C ALA A 376 -26.24 -18.39 6.53
N GLN A 377 -25.54 -18.03 7.61
CA GLN A 377 -26.14 -18.00 8.96
C GLN A 377 -27.22 -16.92 9.10
N LEU A 378 -27.01 -15.73 8.52
CA LEU A 378 -27.97 -14.64 8.51
C LEU A 378 -29.18 -15.00 7.65
N GLU A 379 -28.98 -15.48 6.43
CA GLU A 379 -30.02 -15.92 5.52
C GLU A 379 -30.88 -17.02 6.13
N LYS A 380 -30.27 -18.02 6.73
CA LYS A 380 -31.01 -19.12 7.41
C LYS A 380 -31.95 -18.64 8.50
N LYS A 381 -31.67 -17.53 9.14
CA LYS A 381 -32.49 -16.94 10.20
C LYS A 381 -33.54 -15.97 9.69
N ALA A 382 -33.26 -15.32 8.56
CA ALA A 382 -34.11 -14.27 8.03
C ALA A 382 -35.10 -14.77 6.97
N SER A 383 -34.63 -15.42 5.92
CA SER A 383 -35.43 -15.80 4.75
C SER A 383 -35.29 -17.26 4.36
N ASP A 384 -34.19 -17.91 4.73
CA ASP A 384 -33.85 -19.32 4.40
C ASP A 384 -33.92 -19.62 2.88
N ARG A 385 -33.54 -18.62 2.06
CA ARG A 385 -33.60 -18.73 0.59
C ARG A 385 -32.28 -19.18 -0.03
N LEU A 386 -31.15 -19.03 0.68
CA LEU A 386 -29.84 -19.44 0.19
C LEU A 386 -29.75 -20.97 0.14
N VAL A 387 -29.47 -21.52 -1.03
CA VAL A 387 -29.35 -22.96 -1.29
C VAL A 387 -27.92 -23.44 -1.22
N THR A 388 -26.97 -22.59 -1.63
CA THR A 388 -25.54 -22.93 -1.73
C THR A 388 -24.90 -23.17 -0.35
N ASP A 389 -24.21 -24.32 -0.20
CA ASP A 389 -23.35 -24.55 0.95
C ASP A 389 -22.07 -23.70 0.79
N PRO A 390 -21.74 -22.80 1.72
CA PRO A 390 -20.52 -22.00 1.66
C PRO A 390 -19.22 -22.80 1.43
N ARG A 391 -19.22 -24.07 1.84
CA ARG A 391 -18.07 -24.97 1.68
C ARG A 391 -17.91 -25.52 0.26
N SER A 392 -18.93 -25.43 -0.58
CA SER A 392 -18.87 -25.84 -1.98
C SER A 392 -18.33 -24.74 -2.90
N LEU A 393 -18.16 -23.52 -2.39
CA LEU A 393 -17.68 -22.38 -3.17
C LEU A 393 -16.22 -22.58 -3.62
N GLU A 394 -15.95 -22.30 -4.88
CA GLU A 394 -14.61 -22.28 -5.44
C GLU A 394 -14.18 -20.83 -5.73
N PHE A 395 -13.05 -20.41 -5.15
CA PHE A 395 -12.48 -19.07 -5.37
C PHE A 395 -11.30 -19.15 -6.34
N THR A 396 -11.41 -18.47 -7.47
CA THR A 396 -10.34 -18.41 -8.47
C THR A 396 -9.72 -17.02 -8.49
N PHE A 397 -8.41 -16.96 -8.18
CA PHE A 397 -7.60 -15.74 -8.26
C PHE A 397 -6.78 -15.77 -9.55
N ARG A 398 -6.65 -14.64 -10.21
CA ARG A 398 -5.79 -14.47 -11.38
C ARG A 398 -4.70 -13.46 -11.08
N ASP A 399 -3.47 -13.75 -11.51
CA ASP A 399 -2.37 -12.78 -11.41
C ASP A 399 -2.62 -11.62 -12.37
N ASN A 400 -2.50 -10.40 -11.88
CA ASN A 400 -2.59 -9.22 -12.73
C ASN A 400 -1.21 -8.95 -13.38
N MET A 401 -0.88 -9.76 -14.36
CA MET A 401 0.35 -9.64 -15.15
C MET A 401 0.01 -9.38 -16.62
N PRO A 402 0.79 -8.56 -17.31
CA PRO A 402 0.72 -8.49 -18.76
C PRO A 402 1.08 -9.87 -19.35
N THR A 403 0.14 -10.54 -19.95
CA THR A 403 0.35 -11.81 -20.63
C THR A 403 0.29 -11.57 -22.14
N ASP A 404 1.18 -12.23 -22.89
CA ASP A 404 1.07 -12.27 -24.36
C ASP A 404 0.15 -13.44 -24.74
N ASP A 405 -1.13 -13.27 -24.40
CA ASP A 405 -2.15 -14.30 -24.59
C ASP A 405 -2.32 -14.64 -26.06
N VAL A 406 -2.16 -13.67 -26.96
CA VAL A 406 -2.30 -13.84 -28.39
C VAL A 406 -1.21 -14.77 -28.96
N SER A 407 0.04 -14.64 -28.51
CA SER A 407 1.12 -15.55 -28.92
C SER A 407 0.92 -16.95 -28.34
N THR A 408 0.51 -17.06 -27.08
CA THR A 408 0.23 -18.33 -26.41
C THR A 408 -0.90 -19.10 -27.11
N ILE A 409 -2.02 -18.43 -27.45
CA ILE A 409 -3.13 -18.98 -28.19
C ILE A 409 -2.65 -19.44 -29.57
N SER A 410 -1.87 -18.59 -30.26
CA SER A 410 -1.32 -18.91 -31.58
C SER A 410 -0.45 -20.17 -31.56
N GLU A 411 0.36 -20.36 -30.52
CA GLU A 411 1.20 -21.55 -30.34
C GLU A 411 0.36 -22.80 -30.03
N VAL A 412 -0.64 -22.69 -29.16
CA VAL A 412 -1.56 -23.79 -28.82
C VAL A 412 -2.37 -24.25 -30.02
N VAL A 413 -2.89 -23.30 -30.80
CA VAL A 413 -3.61 -23.60 -32.06
C VAL A 413 -2.68 -24.20 -33.12
N LYS A 414 -1.45 -23.70 -33.26
CA LYS A 414 -0.44 -24.27 -34.16
C LYS A 414 -0.01 -25.68 -33.75
N ALA A 415 -0.02 -25.98 -32.43
CA ALA A 415 0.24 -27.34 -31.95
C ALA A 415 -0.90 -28.33 -32.22
N GLY A 416 -1.99 -27.88 -32.84
CA GLY A 416 -3.12 -28.73 -33.25
C GLY A 416 -4.11 -29.05 -32.10
N ALA A 417 -4.05 -28.35 -31.00
CA ALA A 417 -5.02 -28.51 -29.94
C ALA A 417 -6.37 -27.92 -30.36
N GLN A 418 -7.44 -28.70 -30.19
CA GLN A 418 -8.81 -28.19 -30.34
C GLN A 418 -9.21 -27.52 -29.04
N VAL A 419 -9.15 -26.18 -29.03
CA VAL A 419 -9.62 -25.37 -27.89
C VAL A 419 -11.04 -24.89 -28.21
N PRO A 420 -12.01 -25.01 -27.28
CA PRO A 420 -13.33 -24.44 -27.49
C PRO A 420 -13.24 -22.95 -27.84
N GLN A 421 -14.06 -22.48 -28.79
CA GLN A 421 -14.01 -21.08 -29.24
C GLN A 421 -14.29 -20.09 -28.13
N GLU A 422 -15.16 -20.42 -27.20
CA GLU A 422 -15.46 -19.65 -26.01
C GLU A 422 -14.21 -19.39 -25.16
N TYR A 423 -13.35 -20.40 -25.01
CA TYR A 423 -12.07 -20.26 -24.29
C TYR A 423 -11.08 -19.32 -25.01
N LEU A 424 -11.11 -19.30 -26.34
CA LEU A 424 -10.26 -18.41 -27.13
C LEU A 424 -10.69 -16.95 -27.04
N TYR A 425 -12.01 -16.70 -26.91
CA TYR A 425 -12.54 -15.35 -26.78
C TYR A 425 -12.27 -14.71 -25.41
N GLN A 426 -12.07 -15.50 -24.35
CA GLN A 426 -11.66 -14.99 -23.02
C GLN A 426 -10.31 -14.27 -23.05
N PHE A 427 -9.45 -14.56 -24.03
CA PHE A 427 -8.12 -13.96 -24.15
C PHE A 427 -8.08 -12.75 -25.09
N LEU A 428 -9.19 -12.39 -25.72
CA LEU A 428 -9.23 -11.18 -26.53
C LEU A 428 -9.37 -9.94 -25.64
N PRO A 429 -8.53 -8.90 -25.84
CA PRO A 429 -8.67 -7.66 -25.10
C PRO A 429 -10.06 -7.05 -25.37
N ASN A 430 -10.73 -6.58 -24.30
CA ASN A 430 -12.06 -5.97 -24.32
C ASN A 430 -13.27 -6.91 -24.53
N VAL A 431 -13.12 -8.19 -24.31
CA VAL A 431 -14.26 -9.13 -24.28
C VAL A 431 -14.67 -9.37 -22.84
N GLU A 432 -15.79 -8.78 -22.43
CA GLU A 432 -16.35 -8.93 -21.08
C GLU A 432 -17.14 -10.23 -20.94
N ASP A 433 -17.88 -10.63 -22.00
CA ASP A 433 -18.67 -11.85 -22.01
C ASP A 433 -18.37 -12.72 -23.26
N PRO A 434 -17.53 -13.75 -23.11
CA PRO A 434 -17.21 -14.70 -24.19
C PRO A 434 -18.41 -15.53 -24.66
N THR A 435 -19.38 -15.77 -23.74
CA THR A 435 -20.58 -16.58 -24.03
C THR A 435 -21.50 -15.82 -24.98
N ALA A 436 -21.70 -14.51 -24.74
CA ALA A 436 -22.49 -13.65 -25.62
C ALA A 436 -21.93 -13.61 -27.07
N ILE A 437 -20.61 -13.63 -27.21
CA ILE A 437 -19.97 -13.67 -28.56
C ILE A 437 -20.20 -15.02 -29.25
N THR A 438 -20.14 -16.12 -28.49
CA THR A 438 -20.41 -17.46 -29.07
C THR A 438 -21.87 -17.62 -29.48
N GLU A 439 -22.82 -17.05 -28.73
CA GLU A 439 -24.24 -17.02 -29.08
C GLU A 439 -24.48 -16.15 -30.32
N GLN A 440 -23.94 -14.95 -30.41
CA GLN A 440 -24.03 -14.10 -31.60
C GLN A 440 -23.48 -14.78 -32.86
N LEU A 441 -22.32 -15.45 -32.76
CA LEU A 441 -21.76 -16.20 -33.88
C LEU A 441 -22.61 -17.40 -34.27
N ALA A 442 -23.28 -18.07 -33.32
CA ALA A 442 -24.20 -19.14 -33.63
C ALA A 442 -25.46 -18.62 -34.35
N GLU A 443 -25.98 -17.47 -33.94
CA GLU A 443 -27.08 -16.77 -34.62
C GLU A 443 -26.71 -16.34 -36.04
N GLU A 444 -25.58 -15.67 -36.21
CA GLU A 444 -25.06 -15.26 -37.53
C GLU A 444 -24.87 -16.46 -38.47
N ARG A 445 -24.29 -17.55 -37.97
CA ARG A 445 -24.17 -18.79 -38.74
C ARG A 445 -25.51 -19.38 -39.15
N SER A 446 -26.49 -19.36 -38.23
CA SER A 446 -27.85 -19.84 -38.52
C SER A 446 -28.55 -18.98 -39.57
N GLU A 447 -28.34 -17.65 -39.52
CA GLU A 447 -28.85 -16.73 -40.54
C GLU A 447 -28.19 -16.90 -41.91
N GLN A 448 -26.85 -17.08 -41.95
CA GLN A 448 -26.11 -17.38 -43.17
C GLN A 448 -26.57 -18.69 -43.80
N ILE A 449 -26.82 -19.72 -42.99
CA ILE A 449 -27.36 -21.01 -43.50
C ILE A 449 -28.78 -20.81 -44.05
N LYS A 450 -29.65 -20.04 -43.37
CA LYS A 450 -30.98 -19.70 -43.86
C LYS A 450 -30.92 -18.94 -45.21
N GLN A 451 -30.07 -17.91 -45.29
CA GLN A 451 -29.87 -17.16 -46.54
C GLN A 451 -29.29 -18.01 -47.66
N SER A 452 -28.35 -18.90 -47.34
CA SER A 452 -27.80 -19.82 -48.34
C SER A 452 -28.87 -20.80 -48.87
N ARG A 453 -29.73 -21.34 -48.00
CA ARG A 453 -30.86 -22.21 -48.40
C ARG A 453 -31.84 -21.49 -49.31
N VAL A 454 -32.17 -20.22 -49.00
CA VAL A 454 -33.03 -19.38 -49.86
C VAL A 454 -32.37 -19.14 -51.23
N ASN A 455 -31.07 -18.84 -51.28
CA ASN A 455 -30.34 -18.55 -52.49
C ASN A 455 -30.14 -19.79 -53.38
N TYR A 456 -30.09 -21.01 -52.81
CA TYR A 456 -29.98 -22.26 -53.54
C TYR A 456 -31.30 -22.97 -53.84
N GLY A 457 -32.47 -22.33 -53.54
CA GLY A 457 -33.81 -22.83 -53.87
C GLY A 457 -34.18 -24.14 -53.13
N VAL A 458 -33.59 -24.40 -51.98
CA VAL A 458 -33.96 -25.53 -51.13
C VAL A 458 -35.23 -25.13 -50.34
N ALA A 459 -36.35 -25.80 -50.61
CA ALA A 459 -37.65 -25.57 -49.95
C ALA A 459 -37.50 -25.60 -48.39
N THR A 460 -38.09 -24.63 -47.72
CA THR A 460 -38.16 -24.61 -46.26
C THR A 460 -39.17 -25.68 -45.77
N ASP A 461 -38.95 -26.24 -44.58
CA ASP A 461 -39.80 -27.30 -43.99
C ASP A 461 -41.32 -26.95 -43.93
N LYS A 462 -41.70 -25.69 -44.15
CA LYS A 462 -43.09 -25.24 -44.28
C LYS A 462 -43.71 -25.55 -45.63
N GLU A 463 -42.91 -25.58 -46.72
CA GLU A 463 -43.45 -25.90 -48.06
C GLU A 463 -43.63 -27.40 -48.30
N LEU A 464 -42.93 -28.25 -47.52
CA LEU A 464 -43.06 -29.71 -47.58
C LEU A 464 -44.30 -30.27 -46.89
N ASN A 465 -44.94 -29.47 -46.01
CA ASN A 465 -46.14 -29.88 -45.28
C ASN A 465 -47.48 -29.44 -45.95
N ASP A 466 -47.42 -28.55 -46.98
CA ASP A 466 -48.63 -27.98 -47.62
C ASP A 466 -49.04 -28.72 -48.89
N ASP A 467 -48.22 -29.69 -49.40
CA ASP A 467 -48.51 -30.43 -50.63
C ASP A 467 -49.05 -31.86 -50.38
N GLY A 468 -49.56 -32.15 -49.20
CA GLY A 468 -50.03 -33.47 -48.76
C GLY A 468 -51.54 -33.65 -48.63
N SER A 469 -52.42 -32.74 -49.11
CA SER A 469 -53.87 -32.94 -49.07
C SER A 469 -54.57 -32.51 -50.37
N GLN A 470 -54.46 -33.31 -51.40
CA GLN A 470 -55.52 -33.40 -52.42
C GLN A 470 -56.05 -34.82 -52.41
N THR A 471 -57.14 -34.98 -51.69
CA THR A 471 -58.07 -36.12 -51.88
C THR A 471 -58.74 -36.06 -53.24
N THR A 472 -58.47 -37.00 -54.08
CA THR A 472 -59.33 -37.32 -55.23
C THR A 472 -60.47 -38.20 -54.76
N GLU A 473 -61.66 -37.59 -54.63
CA GLU A 473 -62.92 -38.32 -54.83
C GLU A 473 -63.14 -38.45 -56.35
N THR A 474 -63.29 -39.65 -56.78
CA THR A 474 -64.15 -40.00 -57.95
C THR A 474 -64.43 -41.47 -57.95
N GLU A 475 -65.72 -41.85 -57.86
CA GLU A 475 -66.44 -43.04 -58.26
C GLU A 475 -66.06 -44.38 -57.60
#